data_a59d7cacfb5a4c37b3d6f04cf6e2dcdd
#
_entry.id   a59d7cacfb5a4c37b3d6f04cf6e2dcdd
#
_cell.length_a   1.000
_cell.length_b   1.000
_cell.length_c   1.000
_cell.angle_alpha   90.00
_cell.angle_beta   90.00
_cell.angle_gamma   90.00
#
_symmetry.space_group_name_H-M   'P 1'
#
loop_
_entity.id
_entity.type
_entity.pdbx_description
1 polymer ?
#
loop_
_entity_poly.entity_id
_entity_poly.type
_entity_poly.pdbx_seq_one_letter_code
_entity_poly.pdbx_strand_id
1 'polypeptide(L)'
;MKFKKTFCLFLSVMMLISVFSAVAVSANAESGMPDAAFGGGQPPEKPDGEMPGEPPEGMGGPGGGMGTPPDGAPGGDMGTPPDGGMGGPGGMPGGGPGSSDIDYSGAVEITSADSQESLTYETSAVDQSALLISTAEDVTVTNPTVVKSGSSDGGDSCNFYGLNAAVLVKDGSTATITGGTITSDADGANGVFSYGGNGGRNGAEGDGTTVIIRDTVINTTGSGSGGIMTTGGGTTYAYDLTVTTSGGSSAPIRTDRGGGTVHVDGGSYTSNGLGSPAIYSTADITVENAALTSNLSEGVCIEGKNSITLLNCDLSASNTKCNGNATFLDTIMIYQSMSGDADSGTSSFTMTGGSLTSKNGHVFHVTNTNAVINLSGVEIRNEDASDVLLSVCDDGWNGAGNVATLNADGQALSGTILVGSNSSLTLNLMNGSTLTGTVSGEIVNAKGATVSTEAGTVDVTLDSTSTWSLTGDTYVSSFSGDTANISFNGYTLYVDGAAVNP
;
A
#
# COMPACT_ATOMS: atom_id res chain seq x y z
N MET A 1 8.81 43.40 49.55
CA MET A 1 8.11 42.53 50.50
C MET A 1 8.00 41.16 49.83
N LYS A 2 8.88 40.35 49.95
CA LYS A 2 9.18 39.06 50.59
C LYS A 2 7.91 38.24 50.93
N PHE A 3 7.82 37.02 50.29
CA PHE A 3 7.67 35.67 50.85
C PHE A 3 7.60 34.70 49.66
N LYS A 4 8.48 33.86 49.32
CA LYS A 4 9.19 32.67 49.86
C LYS A 4 8.27 31.50 50.22
N LYS A 5 8.51 30.39 49.42
CA LYS A 5 8.55 28.94 49.72
C LYS A 5 7.20 28.25 50.00
N THR A 6 6.98 27.04 49.49
CA THR A 6 7.62 25.80 49.93
C THR A 6 7.30 24.64 49.00
N PHE A 7 8.30 23.85 48.71
CA PHE A 7 8.45 22.54 48.12
C PHE A 7 7.72 21.47 48.99
N CYS A 8 7.01 20.53 48.39
CA CYS A 8 6.81 19.21 48.99
C CYS A 8 6.75 18.13 47.92
N LEU A 9 7.80 17.34 47.93
CA LEU A 9 8.02 16.07 47.28
C LEU A 9 7.28 14.99 48.09
N PHE A 10 6.43 14.18 47.46
CA PHE A 10 6.05 12.86 48.00
C PHE A 10 6.20 11.78 46.94
N LEU A 11 7.24 11.01 47.15
CA LEU A 11 7.55 9.74 46.55
C LEU A 11 6.70 8.68 47.27
N SER A 12 5.87 7.91 46.54
CA SER A 12 5.31 6.67 47.05
C SER A 12 5.42 5.59 46.00
N VAL A 13 6.41 4.74 46.21
CA VAL A 13 6.59 3.44 45.57
C VAL A 13 5.53 2.50 46.16
N MET A 14 4.66 1.94 45.36
CA MET A 14 3.94 0.72 45.71
C MET A 14 4.23 -0.37 44.70
N MET A 15 5.07 -1.28 45.14
CA MET A 15 5.37 -2.56 44.50
C MET A 15 4.18 -3.50 44.74
N LEU A 16 3.46 -3.91 43.71
CA LEU A 16 2.52 -5.03 43.82
C LEU A 16 3.08 -6.21 43.00
N ILE A 17 3.50 -7.21 43.74
CA ILE A 17 3.87 -8.55 43.27
C ILE A 17 2.57 -9.30 43.02
N SER A 18 2.26 -9.64 41.78
CA SER A 18 1.22 -10.63 41.46
C SER A 18 1.88 -11.95 41.03
N VAL A 19 1.62 -12.92 41.87
CA VAL A 19 2.04 -14.33 41.71
C VAL A 19 1.23 -14.97 40.58
N PHE A 20 1.93 -15.42 39.54
CA PHE A 20 1.35 -16.30 38.53
C PHE A 20 1.37 -17.75 39.06
N SER A 21 0.20 -18.29 39.31
CA SER A 21 0.01 -19.74 39.52
C SER A 21 -0.07 -20.44 38.17
N ALA A 22 0.96 -21.18 37.82
CA ALA A 22 0.94 -22.10 36.71
C ALA A 22 0.12 -23.35 37.12
N VAL A 23 -0.95 -23.63 36.39
CA VAL A 23 -1.65 -24.90 36.43
C VAL A 23 -1.07 -25.78 35.32
N ALA A 24 -0.31 -26.78 35.70
CA ALA A 24 0.13 -27.85 34.82
C ALA A 24 -1.02 -28.85 34.64
N VAL A 25 -1.48 -29.04 33.42
CA VAL A 25 -2.33 -30.18 33.05
C VAL A 25 -1.46 -31.26 32.44
N SER A 26 -1.32 -32.34 33.19
CA SER A 26 -0.64 -33.57 32.77
C SER A 26 -1.52 -34.34 31.77
N ALA A 27 -0.95 -34.72 30.65
CA ALA A 27 -1.49 -35.69 29.71
C ALA A 27 -1.37 -37.09 30.28
N ASN A 28 -2.47 -37.84 30.35
CA ASN A 28 -2.46 -39.30 30.43
C ASN A 28 -3.01 -39.86 29.12
N ALA A 29 -2.17 -40.66 28.48
CA ALA A 29 -2.52 -41.54 27.39
C ALA A 29 -3.05 -42.86 27.99
N GLU A 30 -4.13 -43.43 27.41
CA GLU A 30 -4.26 -44.88 27.13
C GLU A 30 -5.54 -45.12 26.31
N SER A 31 -5.31 -45.63 25.13
CA SER A 31 -5.66 -46.94 24.56
C SER A 31 -7.12 -47.17 24.17
N GLY A 32 -7.30 -47.57 22.93
CA GLY A 32 -8.47 -48.30 22.45
C GLY A 32 -8.75 -48.12 20.96
N MET A 33 -8.03 -48.84 20.10
CA MET A 33 -8.55 -49.18 18.76
C MET A 33 -9.65 -50.22 18.85
N PRO A 34 -10.58 -50.28 17.89
CA PRO A 34 -10.52 -51.41 16.99
C PRO A 34 -10.58 -51.06 15.50
N ASP A 35 -9.82 -51.87 14.75
CA ASP A 35 -9.79 -52.05 13.32
C ASP A 35 -11.20 -52.22 12.70
N ALA A 36 -11.40 -51.54 11.55
CA ALA A 36 -12.27 -52.04 10.50
C ALA A 36 -11.71 -51.67 9.14
N ALA A 37 -11.15 -52.66 8.49
CA ALA A 37 -10.77 -52.69 7.10
C ALA A 37 -12.02 -52.58 6.20
N PHE A 38 -11.87 -51.91 5.07
CA PHE A 38 -12.51 -52.11 3.76
C PHE A 38 -12.18 -50.87 2.94
N GLY A 39 -11.61 -50.92 1.78
CA GLY A 39 -11.70 -51.70 0.63
C GLY A 39 -11.30 -50.79 -0.51
N GLY A 40 -10.25 -51.15 -1.28
CA GLY A 40 -9.75 -50.36 -2.41
C GLY A 40 -10.83 -50.16 -3.47
N GLY A 41 -10.95 -48.92 -3.91
CA GLY A 41 -11.65 -48.54 -5.12
C GLY A 41 -10.72 -47.70 -5.99
N GLN A 42 -10.33 -48.23 -7.14
CA GLN A 42 -9.63 -47.52 -8.19
C GLN A 42 -10.46 -46.32 -8.69
N PRO A 43 -9.83 -45.23 -9.11
CA PRO A 43 -10.50 -44.15 -9.81
C PRO A 43 -10.92 -44.63 -11.21
N PRO A 44 -12.06 -44.14 -11.75
CA PRO A 44 -12.54 -44.54 -13.06
C PRO A 44 -11.65 -43.96 -14.17
N GLU A 45 -11.36 -44.82 -15.18
CA GLU A 45 -10.65 -44.51 -16.40
C GLU A 45 -11.41 -43.45 -17.23
N LYS A 46 -10.64 -42.56 -17.86
CA LYS A 46 -11.12 -41.63 -18.87
C LYS A 46 -11.53 -42.42 -20.12
N PRO A 47 -12.65 -42.06 -20.77
CA PRO A 47 -12.94 -42.60 -22.07
C PRO A 47 -12.05 -41.97 -23.15
N ASP A 48 -11.45 -42.81 -23.98
CA ASP A 48 -10.76 -42.49 -25.21
C ASP A 48 -11.74 -41.83 -26.21
N GLY A 49 -11.45 -40.60 -26.57
CA GLY A 49 -12.12 -39.88 -27.63
C GLY A 49 -11.11 -39.41 -28.67
N GLU A 50 -11.19 -39.94 -29.87
CA GLU A 50 -10.35 -39.66 -31.03
C GLU A 50 -10.23 -38.17 -31.35
N MET A 51 -9.00 -37.74 -31.67
CA MET A 51 -8.70 -36.47 -32.32
C MET A 51 -9.18 -36.45 -33.76
N PRO A 52 -9.81 -35.38 -34.24
CA PRO A 52 -9.94 -35.15 -35.69
C PRO A 52 -8.69 -34.42 -36.22
N GLY A 53 -8.31 -34.84 -37.43
CA GLY A 53 -7.08 -34.60 -38.11
C GLY A 53 -6.75 -33.16 -38.50
N GLU A 54 -5.50 -33.02 -38.92
CA GLU A 54 -4.83 -31.88 -39.50
C GLU A 54 -5.57 -31.27 -40.72
N PRO A 55 -5.51 -29.94 -40.91
CA PRO A 55 -5.92 -29.32 -42.18
C PRO A 55 -4.80 -29.41 -43.23
N PRO A 56 -5.14 -29.49 -44.52
CA PRO A 56 -4.18 -29.71 -45.58
C PRO A 56 -3.38 -28.47 -45.97
N GLU A 57 -2.12 -28.70 -46.31
CA GLU A 57 -1.22 -27.77 -46.98
C GLU A 57 -1.69 -27.45 -48.42
N GLY A 58 -1.46 -26.20 -48.86
CA GLY A 58 -1.26 -25.94 -50.26
C GLY A 58 -1.67 -24.60 -50.80
N MET A 59 -0.67 -23.98 -51.42
CA MET A 59 -0.64 -22.98 -52.50
C MET A 59 -0.55 -21.49 -52.10
N GLY A 60 0.56 -20.81 -52.19
CA GLY A 60 1.26 -20.43 -53.42
C GLY A 60 1.04 -18.93 -53.65
N GLY A 61 2.09 -18.10 -53.44
CA GLY A 61 2.09 -16.67 -53.67
C GLY A 61 1.93 -16.29 -55.14
N PRO A 62 1.88 -15.02 -55.51
CA PRO A 62 3.10 -14.29 -55.79
C PRO A 62 3.08 -12.80 -55.36
N GLY A 63 4.31 -12.25 -55.33
CA GLY A 63 4.65 -10.93 -54.95
C GLY A 63 4.31 -9.80 -55.93
N GLY A 64 4.56 -8.58 -55.49
CA GLY A 64 4.63 -7.44 -56.40
C GLY A 64 4.25 -6.10 -55.78
N GLY A 65 5.25 -5.22 -55.68
CA GLY A 65 5.07 -3.85 -56.11
C GLY A 65 4.97 -2.74 -55.06
N MET A 66 6.07 -2.05 -54.87
CA MET A 66 6.12 -0.68 -54.32
C MET A 66 5.26 0.29 -55.14
N GLY A 67 4.52 1.15 -54.46
CA GLY A 67 3.91 2.34 -55.03
C GLY A 67 3.87 3.48 -53.99
N THR A 68 4.56 4.57 -54.32
CA THR A 68 4.59 5.84 -53.60
C THR A 68 3.22 6.55 -53.56
N PRO A 69 2.90 7.33 -52.51
CA PRO A 69 1.63 8.02 -52.43
C PRO A 69 1.63 9.36 -53.20
N PRO A 70 0.47 9.82 -53.68
CA PRO A 70 0.28 11.19 -54.10
C PRO A 70 -0.31 12.05 -52.97
N ASP A 71 0.17 13.33 -52.94
CA ASP A 71 -0.29 14.43 -52.12
C ASP A 71 -1.77 14.77 -52.28
N GLY A 72 -2.42 15.18 -51.23
CA GLY A 72 -3.72 15.86 -51.27
C GLY A 72 -4.53 15.74 -49.97
N ALA A 73 -4.37 16.73 -49.04
CA ALA A 73 -5.28 16.92 -47.93
C ALA A 73 -6.70 17.32 -48.38
N PRO A 74 -7.75 17.02 -47.62
CA PRO A 74 -8.24 17.97 -46.62
C PRO A 74 -8.66 17.35 -45.26
N GLY A 75 -8.67 18.18 -44.21
CA GLY A 75 -8.93 17.84 -42.83
C GLY A 75 -10.31 17.22 -42.61
N GLY A 76 -10.32 16.25 -41.74
CA GLY A 76 -11.50 15.66 -41.16
C GLY A 76 -11.12 15.17 -39.74
N ASP A 77 -11.96 15.57 -38.80
CA ASP A 77 -11.93 15.23 -37.38
C ASP A 77 -11.42 13.80 -37.13
N MET A 78 -10.31 13.68 -36.40
CA MET A 78 -9.93 12.40 -35.82
C MET A 78 -10.65 12.25 -34.47
N GLY A 79 -11.68 11.42 -34.50
CA GLY A 79 -12.30 10.88 -33.31
C GLY A 79 -11.26 10.15 -32.46
N THR A 80 -11.36 10.35 -31.16
CA THR A 80 -10.64 9.64 -30.12
C THR A 80 -10.65 8.12 -30.34
N PRO A 81 -9.55 7.41 -30.15
CA PRO A 81 -9.53 5.95 -30.17
C PRO A 81 -10.41 5.40 -29.03
N PRO A 82 -11.10 4.27 -29.22
CA PRO A 82 -11.84 3.66 -28.13
C PRO A 82 -10.85 3.11 -27.07
N ASP A 83 -11.07 3.48 -25.82
CA ASP A 83 -10.43 2.93 -24.64
C ASP A 83 -10.65 1.40 -24.61
N GLY A 84 -9.61 0.65 -24.95
CA GLY A 84 -9.54 -0.78 -24.80
C GLY A 84 -8.72 -1.12 -23.56
N GLY A 85 -9.32 -1.05 -22.37
CA GLY A 85 -8.71 -1.55 -21.15
C GLY A 85 -8.52 -3.07 -21.24
N MET A 86 -7.26 -3.55 -21.21
CA MET A 86 -6.98 -4.96 -20.97
C MET A 86 -6.93 -5.18 -19.46
N GLY A 87 -8.01 -5.71 -18.90
CA GLY A 87 -8.10 -6.15 -17.53
C GLY A 87 -7.17 -7.33 -17.26
N GLY A 88 -6.40 -7.26 -16.18
CA GLY A 88 -5.72 -8.41 -15.60
C GLY A 88 -6.73 -9.46 -15.11
N PRO A 89 -6.32 -10.72 -14.85
CA PRO A 89 -7.24 -11.77 -14.44
C PRO A 89 -7.76 -11.49 -13.02
N GLY A 90 -8.96 -10.93 -12.94
CA GLY A 90 -9.64 -10.51 -11.72
C GLY A 90 -10.30 -9.14 -11.83
N GLY A 91 -10.06 -8.38 -12.93
CA GLY A 91 -10.73 -7.13 -13.18
C GLY A 91 -12.15 -7.34 -13.70
N MET A 92 -13.13 -6.84 -12.96
CA MET A 92 -14.49 -6.67 -13.47
C MET A 92 -14.49 -5.67 -14.65
N PRO A 93 -15.46 -5.74 -15.59
CA PRO A 93 -15.52 -4.80 -16.72
C PRO A 93 -15.63 -3.37 -16.18
N GLY A 94 -14.58 -2.59 -16.35
CA GLY A 94 -14.49 -1.23 -15.88
C GLY A 94 -15.40 -0.30 -16.66
N GLY A 95 -16.11 0.51 -15.96
CA GLY A 95 -17.00 1.55 -16.43
C GLY A 95 -18.11 1.76 -15.41
N GLY A 96 -17.75 2.01 -14.13
CA GLY A 96 -18.73 2.47 -13.14
C GLY A 96 -19.32 3.81 -13.60
N PRO A 97 -20.58 4.11 -13.24
CA PRO A 97 -21.20 5.40 -13.49
C PRO A 97 -20.33 6.54 -12.95
N GLY A 98 -20.28 7.66 -13.63
CA GLY A 98 -19.72 8.88 -13.07
C GLY A 98 -20.42 9.23 -11.77
N SER A 99 -19.76 9.97 -10.86
CA SER A 99 -20.33 10.32 -9.55
C SER A 99 -21.72 10.97 -9.61
N SER A 100 -22.06 11.61 -10.72
CA SER A 100 -23.36 12.22 -10.97
C SER A 100 -24.50 11.24 -11.19
N ASP A 101 -24.21 9.96 -11.43
CA ASP A 101 -25.20 8.94 -11.75
C ASP A 101 -25.45 7.96 -10.57
N ILE A 102 -24.84 8.22 -9.41
CA ILE A 102 -24.99 7.37 -8.23
C ILE A 102 -26.16 7.89 -7.38
N ASP A 103 -27.16 7.02 -7.17
CA ASP A 103 -28.28 7.27 -6.26
C ASP A 103 -27.91 6.76 -4.86
N TYR A 104 -27.48 7.68 -4.00
CA TYR A 104 -27.08 7.36 -2.63
C TYR A 104 -28.28 7.22 -1.72
N SER A 105 -28.27 6.21 -0.86
CA SER A 105 -29.27 6.04 0.19
C SER A 105 -28.63 5.59 1.50
N GLY A 106 -29.21 5.99 2.62
CA GLY A 106 -28.86 5.57 3.97
C GLY A 106 -30.04 4.90 4.67
N ALA A 107 -29.79 3.88 5.49
CA ALA A 107 -30.83 3.40 6.42
C ALA A 107 -31.21 4.50 7.42
N VAL A 108 -30.23 5.30 7.80
CA VAL A 108 -30.41 6.58 8.49
C VAL A 108 -29.67 7.64 7.69
N GLU A 109 -30.37 8.72 7.38
CA GLU A 109 -29.82 9.87 6.66
C GLU A 109 -29.84 11.11 7.54
N ILE A 110 -28.68 11.78 7.64
CA ILE A 110 -28.53 13.05 8.34
C ILE A 110 -28.30 14.13 7.27
N THR A 111 -29.28 15.03 7.12
CA THR A 111 -29.30 16.08 6.08
C THR A 111 -29.31 17.50 6.65
N SER A 112 -29.03 17.66 7.93
CA SER A 112 -28.87 18.93 8.64
C SER A 112 -27.98 18.74 9.84
N ALA A 113 -27.51 19.82 10.47
CA ALA A 113 -26.75 19.75 11.73
C ALA A 113 -27.48 18.87 12.76
N ASP A 114 -26.75 17.95 13.35
CA ASP A 114 -27.30 16.98 14.31
C ASP A 114 -26.24 16.52 15.34
N SER A 115 -26.73 16.02 16.47
CA SER A 115 -25.90 15.38 17.48
C SER A 115 -26.59 14.13 17.98
N GLN A 116 -25.99 12.96 17.73
CA GLN A 116 -26.54 11.67 18.06
C GLN A 116 -25.61 10.92 19.03
N GLU A 117 -26.18 10.22 19.99
CA GLU A 117 -25.42 9.50 21.02
C GLU A 117 -25.96 8.09 21.23
N SER A 118 -25.07 7.11 21.22
CA SER A 118 -25.32 5.69 21.56
C SER A 118 -26.44 5.04 20.73
N LEU A 119 -26.55 5.43 19.44
CA LEU A 119 -27.52 4.87 18.52
C LEU A 119 -26.93 3.69 17.73
N THR A 120 -27.84 2.83 17.29
CA THR A 120 -27.52 1.75 16.35
C THR A 120 -28.00 2.10 14.95
N TYR A 121 -27.08 1.94 13.98
CA TYR A 121 -27.32 2.11 12.55
C TYR A 121 -27.06 0.78 11.87
N GLU A 122 -28.07 0.20 11.25
CA GLU A 122 -27.98 -1.14 10.69
C GLU A 122 -28.66 -1.21 9.32
N THR A 123 -27.99 -1.87 8.36
CA THR A 123 -28.63 -2.21 7.08
C THR A 123 -28.06 -3.51 6.51
N SER A 124 -28.93 -4.27 5.87
CA SER A 124 -28.58 -5.41 5.02
C SER A 124 -28.90 -5.14 3.53
N ALA A 125 -29.35 -3.94 3.20
CA ALA A 125 -29.65 -3.58 1.83
C ALA A 125 -28.37 -3.37 1.04
N VAL A 126 -28.37 -3.84 -0.20
CA VAL A 126 -27.31 -3.60 -1.19
C VAL A 126 -27.30 -2.12 -1.56
N ASP A 127 -26.13 -1.54 -1.79
CA ASP A 127 -25.92 -0.17 -2.22
C ASP A 127 -26.50 0.90 -1.28
N GLN A 128 -26.72 0.55 -0.02
CA GLN A 128 -27.23 1.45 1.01
C GLN A 128 -26.23 1.55 2.16
N SER A 129 -25.89 2.74 2.58
CA SER A 129 -25.10 2.98 3.80
C SER A 129 -25.96 2.75 5.05
N ALA A 130 -25.35 2.22 6.13
CA ALA A 130 -26.05 2.16 7.41
C ALA A 130 -26.29 3.57 7.98
N LEU A 131 -25.30 4.47 7.80
CA LEU A 131 -25.40 5.89 8.11
C LEU A 131 -24.90 6.73 6.93
N LEU A 132 -25.74 7.57 6.36
CA LEU A 132 -25.41 8.56 5.35
C LEU A 132 -25.46 9.97 5.97
N ILE A 133 -24.35 10.71 5.92
CA ILE A 133 -24.26 12.09 6.33
C ILE A 133 -24.02 12.94 5.07
N SER A 134 -25.01 13.72 4.70
CA SER A 134 -25.04 14.50 3.46
C SER A 134 -25.67 15.87 3.75
N THR A 135 -24.84 16.78 4.25
CA THR A 135 -25.21 18.15 4.64
C THR A 135 -23.97 19.03 4.57
N ALA A 136 -24.13 20.32 4.38
CA ALA A 136 -23.01 21.26 4.47
C ALA A 136 -22.76 21.76 5.91
N GLU A 137 -23.22 21.02 6.90
CA GLU A 137 -23.22 21.41 8.32
C GLU A 137 -22.47 20.39 9.18
N ASP A 138 -22.21 20.73 10.43
CA ASP A 138 -21.53 19.88 11.39
C ASP A 138 -22.46 18.82 11.97
N VAL A 139 -21.99 17.56 12.01
CA VAL A 139 -22.69 16.42 12.59
C VAL A 139 -21.78 15.76 13.63
N THR A 140 -22.32 15.46 14.82
CA THR A 140 -21.62 14.74 15.86
C THR A 140 -22.31 13.40 16.13
N VAL A 141 -21.53 12.30 16.12
CA VAL A 141 -22.00 10.95 16.42
C VAL A 141 -21.12 10.34 17.50
N THR A 142 -21.70 10.12 18.69
CA THR A 142 -20.97 9.61 19.84
C THR A 142 -21.38 8.18 20.17
N ASN A 143 -20.41 7.29 20.38
CA ASN A 143 -20.59 5.88 20.70
C ASN A 143 -21.60 5.14 19.77
N PRO A 144 -21.47 5.26 18.45
CA PRO A 144 -22.36 4.56 17.53
C PRO A 144 -22.10 3.05 17.55
N THR A 145 -23.16 2.28 17.25
CA THR A 145 -23.02 0.89 16.82
C THR A 145 -23.47 0.83 15.36
N VAL A 146 -22.51 0.62 14.43
CA VAL A 146 -22.81 0.53 13.00
C VAL A 146 -22.61 -0.90 12.53
N VAL A 147 -23.63 -1.45 11.87
CA VAL A 147 -23.61 -2.82 11.31
C VAL A 147 -24.02 -2.75 9.85
N LYS A 148 -23.12 -3.11 8.97
CA LYS A 148 -23.38 -3.18 7.53
C LYS A 148 -23.20 -4.61 7.03
N SER A 149 -24.25 -5.15 6.45
CA SER A 149 -24.24 -6.36 5.63
C SER A 149 -24.91 -6.08 4.28
N GLY A 150 -24.93 -7.02 3.36
CA GLY A 150 -25.43 -6.77 2.01
C GLY A 150 -24.32 -6.27 1.08
N SER A 151 -23.67 -7.24 0.42
CA SER A 151 -22.57 -7.02 -0.52
C SER A 151 -23.04 -6.30 -1.77
N SER A 152 -22.20 -5.40 -2.28
CA SER A 152 -22.41 -4.69 -3.55
C SER A 152 -21.46 -5.24 -4.61
N ASP A 153 -21.93 -5.29 -5.84
CA ASP A 153 -21.12 -5.53 -7.04
C ASP A 153 -20.76 -4.21 -7.77
N GLY A 154 -21.00 -3.07 -7.12
CA GLY A 154 -20.75 -1.74 -7.67
C GLY A 154 -19.29 -1.40 -7.95
N GLY A 155 -18.32 -2.24 -7.56
CA GLY A 155 -16.92 -2.12 -7.91
C GLY A 155 -16.35 -0.72 -7.69
N ASP A 156 -16.07 0.00 -8.79
CA ASP A 156 -15.54 1.37 -8.78
C ASP A 156 -16.45 2.36 -8.04
N SER A 157 -17.77 2.17 -8.09
CA SER A 157 -18.71 3.04 -7.37
C SER A 157 -18.56 2.92 -5.85
N CYS A 158 -18.23 1.70 -5.35
CA CYS A 158 -17.93 1.48 -3.94
C CYS A 158 -16.56 2.05 -3.55
N ASN A 159 -15.55 1.89 -4.41
CA ASN A 159 -14.17 2.26 -4.11
C ASN A 159 -13.90 3.75 -4.30
N PHE A 160 -14.49 4.39 -5.31
CA PHE A 160 -14.18 5.78 -5.65
C PHE A 160 -15.18 6.77 -5.06
N TYR A 161 -16.43 6.34 -4.87
CA TYR A 161 -17.53 7.25 -4.53
C TYR A 161 -18.27 6.87 -3.24
N GLY A 162 -17.91 5.75 -2.60
CA GLY A 162 -18.45 5.36 -1.30
C GLY A 162 -19.82 4.71 -1.34
N LEU A 163 -20.30 4.26 -2.52
CA LEU A 163 -21.51 3.44 -2.58
C LEU A 163 -21.34 2.23 -1.65
N ASN A 164 -22.38 1.87 -0.91
CA ASN A 164 -22.41 0.75 0.03
C ASN A 164 -21.54 0.90 1.30
N ALA A 165 -20.86 2.04 1.55
CA ALA A 165 -20.06 2.21 2.77
C ALA A 165 -20.92 2.05 4.04
N ALA A 166 -20.34 1.53 5.13
CA ALA A 166 -21.07 1.44 6.40
C ALA A 166 -21.43 2.83 6.93
N VAL A 167 -20.49 3.77 6.88
CA VAL A 167 -20.71 5.20 7.12
C VAL A 167 -20.21 5.98 5.92
N LEU A 168 -21.06 6.73 5.25
CA LEU A 168 -20.69 7.64 4.16
C LEU A 168 -20.90 9.10 4.58
N VAL A 169 -19.87 9.91 4.41
CA VAL A 169 -19.88 11.36 4.64
C VAL A 169 -19.56 12.06 3.32
N LYS A 170 -20.42 13.00 2.91
CA LYS A 170 -20.30 13.70 1.62
C LYS A 170 -20.96 15.08 1.65
N ASP A 171 -20.93 15.78 0.51
CA ASP A 171 -21.62 17.07 0.27
C ASP A 171 -21.19 18.20 1.21
N GLY A 172 -19.87 18.31 1.47
CA GLY A 172 -19.30 19.36 2.30
C GLY A 172 -19.55 19.19 3.80
N SER A 173 -20.03 18.01 4.24
CA SER A 173 -20.30 17.71 5.66
C SER A 173 -19.03 17.67 6.48
N THR A 174 -19.09 18.16 7.74
CA THR A 174 -18.09 17.88 8.77
C THR A 174 -18.68 16.90 9.77
N ALA A 175 -18.21 15.64 9.75
CA ALA A 175 -18.67 14.61 10.66
C ALA A 175 -17.63 14.35 11.76
N THR A 176 -18.00 14.50 13.03
CA THR A 176 -17.20 14.08 14.19
C THR A 176 -17.77 12.80 14.78
N ILE A 177 -17.01 11.70 14.71
CA ILE A 177 -17.38 10.38 15.24
C ILE A 177 -16.46 10.07 16.41
N THR A 178 -17.00 9.73 17.57
CA THR A 178 -16.21 9.45 18.77
C THR A 178 -16.68 8.16 19.45
N GLY A 179 -15.76 7.24 19.68
CA GLY A 179 -16.05 5.96 20.32
C GLY A 179 -16.88 5.02 19.45
N GLY A 180 -17.43 3.98 20.03
CA GLY A 180 -18.33 3.05 19.39
C GLY A 180 -17.63 2.02 18.48
N THR A 181 -18.47 1.32 17.69
CA THR A 181 -18.02 0.23 16.81
C THR A 181 -18.67 0.36 15.43
N ILE A 182 -17.87 0.10 14.40
CA ILE A 182 -18.31 0.06 13.01
C ILE A 182 -17.87 -1.28 12.43
N THR A 183 -18.83 -2.07 12.00
CA THR A 183 -18.60 -3.42 11.48
C THR A 183 -19.23 -3.59 10.10
N SER A 184 -18.50 -4.26 9.19
CA SER A 184 -19.02 -4.67 7.90
C SER A 184 -18.53 -6.07 7.53
N ASP A 185 -19.44 -6.95 7.14
CA ASP A 185 -19.13 -8.25 6.54
C ASP A 185 -19.45 -8.29 5.02
N ALA A 186 -19.76 -7.14 4.45
CA ALA A 186 -20.21 -7.01 3.07
C ALA A 186 -19.06 -6.62 2.13
N ASP A 187 -19.08 -7.14 0.89
CA ASP A 187 -18.18 -6.70 -0.17
C ASP A 187 -18.54 -5.27 -0.62
N GLY A 188 -17.50 -4.47 -0.96
CA GLY A 188 -17.65 -3.07 -1.37
C GLY A 188 -18.11 -2.14 -0.25
N ALA A 189 -18.03 -2.56 1.01
CA ALA A 189 -18.55 -1.81 2.15
C ALA A 189 -17.43 -1.33 3.08
N ASN A 190 -16.80 -0.20 2.69
CA ASN A 190 -15.80 0.47 3.51
C ASN A 190 -16.38 0.87 4.88
N GLY A 191 -15.57 0.85 5.93
CA GLY A 191 -16.01 1.19 7.29
C GLY A 191 -16.49 2.63 7.39
N VAL A 192 -15.60 3.60 7.16
CA VAL A 192 -15.93 5.03 7.11
C VAL A 192 -15.38 5.63 5.82
N PHE A 193 -16.23 6.30 5.08
CA PHE A 193 -15.89 6.88 3.79
C PHE A 193 -16.09 8.40 3.81
N SER A 194 -15.04 9.16 3.50
CA SER A 194 -15.05 10.60 3.26
C SER A 194 -14.97 10.86 1.76
N TYR A 195 -16.07 11.28 1.13
CA TYR A 195 -16.12 11.57 -0.29
C TYR A 195 -16.27 13.07 -0.54
N GLY A 196 -15.22 13.71 -1.04
CA GLY A 196 -15.15 15.14 -1.26
C GLY A 196 -15.78 15.64 -2.57
N GLY A 197 -16.67 14.85 -3.19
CA GLY A 197 -17.47 15.27 -4.33
C GLY A 197 -16.76 15.26 -5.68
N ASN A 198 -15.43 15.14 -5.73
CA ASN A 198 -14.68 15.16 -6.97
C ASN A 198 -14.43 13.75 -7.52
N GLY A 199 -15.15 13.37 -8.55
CA GLY A 199 -14.98 12.08 -9.22
C GLY A 199 -13.83 12.01 -10.22
N GLY A 200 -13.03 13.08 -10.34
CA GLY A 200 -11.91 13.17 -11.28
C GLY A 200 -10.65 12.48 -10.76
N ARG A 201 -9.55 12.68 -11.49
CA ARG A 201 -8.21 12.22 -11.09
C ARG A 201 -7.65 13.14 -10.00
N ASN A 202 -6.52 12.76 -9.42
CA ASN A 202 -5.82 13.48 -8.36
C ASN A 202 -5.65 14.98 -8.62
N GLY A 203 -5.62 15.76 -7.51
CA GLY A 203 -5.29 17.17 -7.51
C GLY A 203 -6.48 18.10 -7.77
N ALA A 204 -7.68 17.55 -7.80
CA ALA A 204 -8.88 18.37 -7.82
C ALA A 204 -9.31 18.76 -6.40
N GLU A 205 -9.75 19.98 -6.21
CA GLU A 205 -10.25 20.45 -4.92
C GLU A 205 -11.56 19.71 -4.55
N GLY A 206 -11.65 19.25 -3.30
CA GLY A 206 -12.88 18.68 -2.75
C GLY A 206 -13.88 19.77 -2.38
N ASP A 207 -15.07 19.33 -1.98
CA ASP A 207 -16.21 20.19 -1.57
C ASP A 207 -16.15 20.62 -0.10
N GLY A 208 -15.08 20.25 0.63
CA GLY A 208 -14.90 20.53 2.05
C GLY A 208 -15.33 19.38 2.97
N THR A 209 -15.81 18.27 2.43
CA THR A 209 -16.18 17.09 3.24
C THR A 209 -15.03 16.67 4.14
N THR A 210 -15.31 16.57 5.45
CA THR A 210 -14.34 16.27 6.49
C THR A 210 -14.88 15.25 7.48
N VAL A 211 -14.10 14.21 7.74
CA VAL A 211 -14.34 13.23 8.82
C VAL A 211 -13.31 13.43 9.93
N ILE A 212 -13.77 13.58 11.16
CA ILE A 212 -12.96 13.57 12.37
C ILE A 212 -13.40 12.36 13.18
N ILE A 213 -12.55 11.34 13.32
CA ILE A 213 -12.93 10.10 13.99
C ILE A 213 -11.93 9.75 15.10
N ARG A 214 -12.44 9.37 16.28
CA ARG A 214 -11.63 9.14 17.48
C ARG A 214 -12.09 7.91 18.26
N ASP A 215 -11.13 7.20 18.87
CA ASP A 215 -11.39 6.12 19.86
C ASP A 215 -12.41 5.07 19.33
N THR A 216 -12.47 4.85 18.01
CA THR A 216 -13.47 4.00 17.36
C THR A 216 -12.86 2.68 16.92
N VAL A 217 -13.62 1.59 17.08
CA VAL A 217 -13.22 0.26 16.58
C VAL A 217 -13.90 0.00 15.24
N ILE A 218 -13.10 -0.28 14.20
CA ILE A 218 -13.59 -0.57 12.85
C ILE A 218 -13.13 -1.97 12.44
N ASN A 219 -14.10 -2.83 12.05
CA ASN A 219 -13.81 -4.17 11.56
C ASN A 219 -14.54 -4.41 10.24
N THR A 220 -13.80 -4.71 9.16
CA THR A 220 -14.36 -5.07 7.86
C THR A 220 -13.84 -6.43 7.40
N THR A 221 -14.69 -7.26 6.81
CA THR A 221 -14.29 -8.60 6.36
C THR A 221 -14.57 -8.86 4.87
N GLY A 222 -15.38 -8.01 4.22
CA GLY A 222 -15.68 -8.11 2.79
C GLY A 222 -14.51 -7.66 1.91
N SER A 223 -14.48 -8.13 0.66
CA SER A 223 -13.54 -7.66 -0.35
C SER A 223 -13.88 -6.24 -0.82
N GLY A 224 -12.87 -5.42 -1.11
CA GLY A 224 -13.08 -4.01 -1.45
C GLY A 224 -13.64 -3.17 -0.29
N SER A 225 -13.42 -3.61 0.95
CA SER A 225 -14.01 -3.03 2.17
C SER A 225 -12.91 -2.57 3.12
N GLY A 226 -12.31 -1.42 2.82
CA GLY A 226 -11.28 -0.80 3.64
C GLY A 226 -11.80 -0.32 5.00
N GLY A 227 -10.89 0.12 5.86
CA GLY A 227 -11.22 0.67 7.18
C GLY A 227 -11.71 2.11 7.08
N ILE A 228 -10.77 3.07 7.01
CA ILE A 228 -11.03 4.48 6.69
C ILE A 228 -10.66 4.73 5.23
N MET A 229 -11.56 5.34 4.49
CA MET A 229 -11.44 5.60 3.06
C MET A 229 -11.66 7.06 2.78
N THR A 230 -10.79 7.67 1.95
CA THR A 230 -10.89 9.09 1.58
C THR A 230 -10.66 9.24 0.09
N THR A 231 -11.62 9.84 -0.60
CA THR A 231 -11.55 10.08 -2.05
C THR A 231 -12.16 11.39 -2.44
N GLY A 232 -12.00 11.76 -3.71
CA GLY A 232 -12.68 12.90 -4.30
C GLY A 232 -12.31 14.24 -3.67
N GLY A 233 -11.11 14.37 -3.08
CA GLY A 233 -10.65 15.55 -2.39
C GLY A 233 -11.19 15.70 -0.96
N GLY A 234 -11.75 14.65 -0.37
CA GLY A 234 -12.19 14.65 1.03
C GLY A 234 -11.02 14.73 2.01
N THR A 235 -11.33 14.93 3.29
CA THR A 235 -10.34 14.99 4.37
C THR A 235 -10.73 14.05 5.51
N THR A 236 -9.77 13.30 6.05
CA THR A 236 -9.98 12.47 7.24
C THR A 236 -8.92 12.74 8.29
N TYR A 237 -9.35 13.03 9.50
CA TYR A 237 -8.53 13.08 10.72
C TYR A 237 -8.92 11.91 11.62
N ALA A 238 -8.00 10.98 11.87
CA ALA A 238 -8.23 9.78 12.64
C ALA A 238 -7.31 9.75 13.88
N TYR A 239 -7.89 9.50 15.05
CA TYR A 239 -7.17 9.51 16.31
C TYR A 239 -7.45 8.24 17.11
N ASP A 240 -6.40 7.51 17.51
CA ASP A 240 -6.47 6.34 18.40
C ASP A 240 -7.49 5.28 17.96
N LEU A 241 -7.57 5.02 16.64
CA LEU A 241 -8.47 3.99 16.12
C LEU A 241 -7.90 2.58 16.33
N THR A 242 -8.80 1.61 16.40
CA THR A 242 -8.47 0.19 16.22
C THR A 242 -9.17 -0.31 14.97
N VAL A 243 -8.39 -0.51 13.90
CA VAL A 243 -8.92 -0.90 12.59
C VAL A 243 -8.39 -2.27 12.20
N THR A 244 -9.30 -3.18 11.85
CA THR A 244 -8.95 -4.50 11.32
C THR A 244 -9.73 -4.75 10.02
N THR A 245 -9.02 -5.06 8.94
CA THR A 245 -9.62 -5.46 7.68
C THR A 245 -9.17 -6.87 7.30
N SER A 246 -10.03 -7.66 6.63
CA SER A 246 -9.71 -9.05 6.31
C SER A 246 -10.01 -9.43 4.86
N GLY A 247 -10.73 -8.60 4.12
CA GLY A 247 -11.04 -8.83 2.72
C GLY A 247 -9.86 -8.55 1.77
N GLY A 248 -9.93 -9.05 0.55
CA GLY A 248 -9.01 -8.65 -0.51
C GLY A 248 -9.24 -7.20 -0.94
N SER A 249 -8.18 -6.49 -1.34
CA SER A 249 -8.23 -5.07 -1.72
C SER A 249 -8.90 -4.17 -0.66
N SER A 250 -8.58 -4.40 0.62
CA SER A 250 -9.26 -3.82 1.78
C SER A 250 -8.25 -3.23 2.78
N ALA A 251 -7.47 -2.22 2.35
CA ALA A 251 -6.51 -1.57 3.24
C ALA A 251 -7.20 -0.84 4.40
N PRO A 252 -6.68 -0.94 5.65
CA PRO A 252 -7.24 -0.23 6.80
C PRO A 252 -7.15 1.30 6.70
N ILE A 253 -6.13 1.84 6.02
CA ILE A 253 -6.01 3.25 5.64
C ILE A 253 -5.92 3.28 4.14
N ARG A 254 -6.88 3.93 3.48
CA ARG A 254 -6.96 3.89 2.03
C ARG A 254 -7.42 5.22 1.44
N THR A 255 -6.81 5.57 0.33
CA THR A 255 -7.30 6.58 -0.61
C THR A 255 -7.42 5.96 -1.99
N ASP A 256 -8.23 6.56 -2.86
CA ASP A 256 -8.39 6.13 -4.24
C ASP A 256 -8.66 7.35 -5.14
N ARG A 257 -9.19 7.14 -6.33
CA ARG A 257 -9.43 8.16 -7.36
C ARG A 257 -9.98 9.47 -6.78
N GLY A 258 -9.44 10.60 -7.27
CA GLY A 258 -9.80 11.93 -6.79
C GLY A 258 -8.95 12.42 -5.62
N GLY A 259 -8.14 11.54 -5.02
CA GLY A 259 -7.25 11.92 -3.94
C GLY A 259 -7.96 12.41 -2.69
N GLY A 260 -7.22 13.13 -1.86
CA GLY A 260 -7.70 13.71 -0.61
C GLY A 260 -6.56 13.88 0.37
N THR A 261 -6.91 14.06 1.64
CA THR A 261 -5.92 14.20 2.72
C THR A 261 -6.30 13.31 3.90
N VAL A 262 -5.35 12.53 4.39
CA VAL A 262 -5.55 11.67 5.57
C VAL A 262 -4.48 11.97 6.60
N HIS A 263 -4.92 12.31 7.82
CA HIS A 263 -4.07 12.44 8.99
C HIS A 263 -4.48 11.43 10.04
N VAL A 264 -3.52 10.62 10.47
CA VAL A 264 -3.72 9.61 11.52
C VAL A 264 -2.74 9.90 12.65
N ASP A 265 -3.23 9.95 13.88
CA ASP A 265 -2.38 10.04 15.09
C ASP A 265 -2.82 8.99 16.09
N GLY A 266 -1.92 8.08 16.44
CA GLY A 266 -2.17 6.95 17.32
C GLY A 266 -2.96 5.80 16.71
N GLY A 267 -3.20 4.78 17.52
CA GLY A 267 -4.03 3.64 17.16
C GLY A 267 -3.30 2.46 16.54
N SER A 268 -4.08 1.46 16.11
CA SER A 268 -3.58 0.25 15.47
C SER A 268 -4.39 -0.09 14.22
N TYR A 269 -3.69 -0.42 13.14
CA TYR A 269 -4.26 -0.65 11.82
C TYR A 269 -3.71 -1.96 11.28
N THR A 270 -4.58 -2.97 11.19
CA THR A 270 -4.19 -4.33 10.79
C THR A 270 -4.94 -4.77 9.54
N SER A 271 -4.19 -5.16 8.52
CA SER A 271 -4.70 -5.84 7.33
C SER A 271 -4.38 -7.32 7.36
N ASN A 272 -5.40 -8.15 7.09
CA ASN A 272 -5.30 -9.61 6.94
C ASN A 272 -5.67 -10.09 5.53
N GLY A 273 -5.88 -9.18 4.59
CA GLY A 273 -6.31 -9.49 3.23
C GLY A 273 -5.15 -9.58 2.24
N LEU A 274 -5.33 -10.38 1.19
CA LEU A 274 -4.43 -10.38 0.03
C LEU A 274 -4.65 -9.10 -0.81
N GLY A 275 -3.57 -8.50 -1.31
CA GLY A 275 -3.63 -7.23 -2.03
C GLY A 275 -4.22 -6.10 -1.19
N SER A 276 -3.97 -6.15 0.11
CA SER A 276 -4.50 -5.22 1.10
C SER A 276 -3.34 -4.73 1.97
N PRO A 277 -2.57 -3.74 1.50
CA PRO A 277 -1.51 -3.14 2.31
C PRO A 277 -2.09 -2.50 3.58
N ALA A 278 -1.25 -2.22 4.57
CA ALA A 278 -1.69 -1.45 5.74
C ALA A 278 -2.07 -0.01 5.35
N ILE A 279 -1.38 0.56 4.34
CA ILE A 279 -1.71 1.86 3.75
C ILE A 279 -1.66 1.75 2.22
N TYR A 280 -2.74 2.14 1.54
CA TYR A 280 -2.77 2.34 0.09
C TYR A 280 -3.04 3.81 -0.23
N SER A 281 -2.13 4.45 -0.95
CA SER A 281 -2.18 5.88 -1.23
C SER A 281 -2.23 6.21 -2.71
N THR A 282 -3.25 6.97 -3.08
CA THR A 282 -3.35 7.80 -4.28
C THR A 282 -3.52 9.28 -3.89
N ALA A 283 -3.05 9.68 -2.70
CA ALA A 283 -3.21 11.00 -2.11
C ALA A 283 -2.07 11.33 -1.15
N ASP A 284 -2.23 12.35 -0.32
CA ASP A 284 -1.32 12.71 0.76
C ASP A 284 -1.77 12.11 2.08
N ILE A 285 -0.98 11.19 2.63
CA ILE A 285 -1.26 10.51 3.89
C ILE A 285 -0.14 10.78 4.89
N THR A 286 -0.49 11.26 6.07
CA THR A 286 0.40 11.37 7.22
C THR A 286 -0.10 10.49 8.36
N VAL A 287 0.79 9.66 8.90
CA VAL A 287 0.49 8.79 10.05
C VAL A 287 1.54 9.01 11.13
N GLU A 288 1.10 9.25 12.34
CA GLU A 288 1.95 9.49 13.49
C GLU A 288 1.61 8.52 14.63
N ASN A 289 2.63 8.06 15.37
CA ASN A 289 2.50 7.31 16.62
C ASN A 289 1.62 6.04 16.53
N ALA A 290 1.54 5.41 15.37
CA ALA A 290 0.62 4.29 15.11
C ALA A 290 1.34 2.96 14.89
N ALA A 291 0.64 1.86 15.18
CA ALA A 291 1.04 0.51 14.83
C ALA A 291 0.34 0.06 13.54
N LEU A 292 1.13 -0.26 12.52
CA LEU A 292 0.69 -0.62 11.17
C LEU A 292 1.11 -2.07 10.87
N THR A 293 0.17 -2.93 10.56
CA THR A 293 0.46 -4.35 10.30
C THR A 293 -0.24 -4.82 9.04
N SER A 294 0.54 -5.42 8.13
CA SER A 294 -0.01 -6.18 7.01
C SER A 294 0.46 -7.63 7.09
N ASN A 295 -0.49 -8.57 7.17
CA ASN A 295 -0.17 -9.97 7.39
C ASN A 295 -0.03 -10.79 6.11
N LEU A 296 -0.55 -10.32 4.97
CA LEU A 296 -0.55 -11.07 3.71
C LEU A 296 -0.20 -10.22 2.48
N SER A 297 0.14 -8.95 2.66
CA SER A 297 0.40 -8.02 1.57
C SER A 297 1.54 -7.05 1.94
N GLU A 298 1.79 -6.07 1.09
CA GLU A 298 2.68 -4.96 1.32
C GLU A 298 2.31 -4.21 2.61
N GLY A 299 3.26 -3.53 3.23
CA GLY A 299 2.98 -2.59 4.32
C GLY A 299 2.37 -1.30 3.77
N VAL A 300 2.98 -0.79 2.72
CA VAL A 300 2.61 0.48 2.08
C VAL A 300 2.67 0.35 0.57
N CYS A 301 1.63 0.86 -0.12
CA CYS A 301 1.66 1.12 -1.56
C CYS A 301 1.43 2.59 -1.84
N ILE A 302 2.31 3.21 -2.64
CA ILE A 302 2.17 4.59 -3.12
C ILE A 302 2.04 4.55 -4.63
N GLU A 303 0.92 5.00 -5.15
CA GLU A 303 0.65 5.07 -6.58
C GLU A 303 0.69 6.52 -7.09
N GLY A 304 1.48 6.74 -8.14
CA GLY A 304 1.58 8.05 -8.80
C GLY A 304 2.28 9.13 -7.98
N LYS A 305 1.99 10.40 -8.28
CA LYS A 305 2.62 11.59 -7.64
C LYS A 305 2.17 11.84 -6.20
N ASN A 306 1.96 10.81 -5.43
CA ASN A 306 1.38 10.90 -4.09
C ASN A 306 2.40 10.70 -3.00
N SER A 307 2.01 10.95 -1.75
CA SER A 307 2.94 10.93 -0.63
C SER A 307 2.42 10.16 0.58
N ILE A 308 3.36 9.51 1.28
CA ILE A 308 3.13 8.97 2.63
C ILE A 308 4.24 9.46 3.55
N THR A 309 3.85 9.98 4.70
CA THR A 309 4.75 10.35 5.79
C THR A 309 4.39 9.56 7.04
N LEU A 310 5.38 8.83 7.59
CA LEU A 310 5.26 8.08 8.84
C LEU A 310 6.18 8.70 9.90
N LEU A 311 5.61 9.08 11.05
CA LEU A 311 6.34 9.68 12.17
C LEU A 311 6.17 8.82 13.41
N ASN A 312 7.26 8.28 13.95
CA ASN A 312 7.26 7.39 15.12
C ASN A 312 6.27 6.21 15.01
N CYS A 313 6.16 5.63 13.82
CA CYS A 313 5.27 4.50 13.57
C CYS A 313 6.02 3.17 13.64
N ASP A 314 5.33 2.12 14.05
CA ASP A 314 5.81 0.73 13.94
C ASP A 314 5.09 0.04 12.79
N LEU A 315 5.81 -0.18 11.67
CA LEU A 315 5.28 -0.84 10.49
C LEU A 315 5.86 -2.25 10.36
N SER A 316 5.00 -3.24 10.22
CA SER A 316 5.39 -4.64 9.95
C SER A 316 4.56 -5.21 8.81
N ALA A 317 5.24 -5.80 7.81
CA ALA A 317 4.56 -6.42 6.69
C ALA A 317 5.08 -7.83 6.38
N SER A 318 4.17 -8.66 5.89
CA SER A 318 4.45 -10.03 5.42
C SER A 318 3.76 -10.21 4.06
N ASN A 319 4.42 -9.74 3.00
CA ASN A 319 3.92 -9.88 1.63
C ASN A 319 4.15 -11.31 1.16
N THR A 320 3.09 -12.10 1.04
CA THR A 320 3.18 -13.55 0.75
C THR A 320 2.87 -13.90 -0.70
N LYS A 321 2.40 -12.94 -1.49
CA LYS A 321 1.97 -13.17 -2.86
C LYS A 321 2.03 -11.88 -3.67
N CYS A 322 2.73 -11.92 -4.81
CA CYS A 322 2.71 -10.84 -5.78
C CYS A 322 1.26 -10.51 -6.17
N ASN A 323 0.89 -9.24 -6.06
CA ASN A 323 -0.44 -8.74 -6.36
C ASN A 323 -0.49 -8.03 -7.71
N GLY A 324 -1.62 -8.07 -8.39
CA GLY A 324 -1.78 -7.43 -9.69
C GLY A 324 -0.68 -7.83 -10.69
N ASN A 325 0.02 -6.86 -11.22
CA ASN A 325 1.11 -7.04 -12.17
C ASN A 325 2.48 -7.25 -11.50
N ALA A 326 2.58 -7.14 -10.17
CA ALA A 326 3.83 -7.30 -9.44
C ALA A 326 4.51 -8.65 -9.72
N THR A 327 5.81 -8.63 -9.80
CA THR A 327 6.65 -9.83 -9.90
C THR A 327 7.65 -9.92 -8.76
N PHE A 328 7.68 -8.93 -7.87
CA PHE A 328 8.44 -8.90 -6.63
C PHE A 328 7.52 -9.00 -5.42
N LEU A 329 8.08 -9.40 -4.31
CA LEU A 329 7.50 -9.24 -2.97
C LEU A 329 8.25 -8.11 -2.29
N ASP A 330 7.53 -7.22 -1.64
CA ASP A 330 8.10 -6.05 -0.99
C ASP A 330 7.26 -5.57 0.20
N THR A 331 7.83 -4.68 0.98
CA THR A 331 7.15 -4.05 2.13
C THR A 331 6.65 -2.65 1.79
N ILE A 332 7.48 -1.86 1.12
CA ILE A 332 7.12 -0.53 0.63
C ILE A 332 7.20 -0.54 -0.89
N MET A 333 6.04 -0.50 -1.53
CA MET A 333 5.91 -0.42 -2.98
C MET A 333 5.63 1.01 -3.42
N ILE A 334 6.46 1.53 -4.33
CA ILE A 334 6.30 2.86 -4.92
C ILE A 334 6.24 2.69 -6.43
N TYR A 335 5.11 3.00 -7.04
CA TYR A 335 4.89 2.66 -8.42
C TYR A 335 3.90 3.59 -9.13
N GLN A 336 3.85 3.49 -10.44
CA GLN A 336 2.78 4.04 -11.25
C GLN A 336 2.05 2.89 -11.94
N SER A 337 0.76 2.74 -11.67
CA SER A 337 -0.07 1.77 -12.38
C SER A 337 -0.45 2.28 -13.78
N MET A 338 -1.11 1.42 -14.55
CA MET A 338 -1.71 1.78 -15.83
C MET A 338 -3.22 2.07 -15.73
N SER A 339 -3.78 2.03 -14.51
CA SER A 339 -5.22 2.25 -14.28
C SER A 339 -5.66 3.69 -14.57
N GLY A 340 -4.74 4.64 -14.38
CA GLY A 340 -5.01 6.06 -14.48
C GLY A 340 -5.77 6.62 -13.26
N ASP A 341 -5.78 5.90 -12.14
CA ASP A 341 -6.40 6.35 -10.88
C ASP A 341 -5.56 7.41 -10.17
N ALA A 342 -4.26 7.41 -10.41
CA ALA A 342 -3.33 8.42 -9.93
C ALA A 342 -2.59 9.10 -11.09
N ASP A 343 -2.35 10.41 -10.97
CA ASP A 343 -1.52 11.15 -11.92
C ASP A 343 -0.06 10.74 -11.81
N SER A 344 0.63 10.73 -12.95
CA SER A 344 2.07 10.50 -12.99
C SER A 344 2.84 11.68 -12.41
N GLY A 345 3.95 11.39 -11.74
CA GLY A 345 4.83 12.41 -11.17
C GLY A 345 5.84 11.81 -10.21
N THR A 346 6.31 12.61 -9.26
CA THR A 346 7.23 12.14 -8.23
C THR A 346 6.45 11.66 -7.02
N SER A 347 6.62 10.38 -6.68
CA SER A 347 6.11 9.78 -5.46
C SER A 347 7.04 10.12 -4.28
N SER A 348 6.51 10.21 -3.06
CA SER A 348 7.32 10.46 -1.87
C SER A 348 6.97 9.52 -0.73
N PHE A 349 7.98 8.87 -0.16
CA PHE A 349 7.89 8.15 1.10
C PHE A 349 8.84 8.78 2.11
N THR A 350 8.33 9.19 3.26
CA THR A 350 9.14 9.74 4.36
C THR A 350 8.85 8.97 5.63
N MET A 351 9.91 8.50 6.31
CA MET A 351 9.77 7.88 7.63
C MET A 351 10.81 8.43 8.59
N THR A 352 10.34 8.88 9.76
CA THR A 352 11.18 9.41 10.82
C THR A 352 10.88 8.72 12.14
N GLY A 353 11.89 8.12 12.76
CA GLY A 353 11.75 7.33 13.97
C GLY A 353 10.90 6.07 13.79
N GLY A 354 10.62 5.36 14.87
CA GLY A 354 9.86 4.12 14.84
C GLY A 354 10.60 2.94 14.21
N SER A 355 9.86 1.92 13.78
CA SER A 355 10.41 0.69 13.22
C SER A 355 9.73 0.27 11.91
N LEU A 356 10.52 -0.32 11.00
CA LEU A 356 10.08 -0.90 9.73
C LEU A 356 10.56 -2.35 9.65
N THR A 357 9.64 -3.30 9.73
CA THR A 357 9.95 -4.74 9.64
C THR A 357 9.41 -5.34 8.35
N SER A 358 10.32 -5.74 7.47
CA SER A 358 10.02 -6.57 6.29
C SER A 358 10.21 -8.04 6.66
N LYS A 359 9.12 -8.81 6.72
CA LYS A 359 9.20 -10.24 7.06
C LYS A 359 9.59 -11.10 5.86
N ASN A 360 9.32 -10.64 4.66
CA ASN A 360 9.69 -11.28 3.42
C ASN A 360 9.63 -10.32 2.25
N GLY A 361 10.50 -10.54 1.26
CA GLY A 361 10.67 -9.68 0.09
C GLY A 361 11.58 -8.47 0.34
N HIS A 362 11.59 -7.56 -0.59
CA HIS A 362 12.41 -6.35 -0.53
C HIS A 362 11.85 -5.36 0.49
N VAL A 363 12.70 -4.59 1.18
CA VAL A 363 12.20 -3.56 2.10
C VAL A 363 11.52 -2.45 1.29
N PHE A 364 12.19 -1.97 0.22
CA PHE A 364 11.64 -0.98 -0.70
C PHE A 364 11.70 -1.49 -2.14
N HIS A 365 10.66 -1.23 -2.91
CA HIS A 365 10.62 -1.50 -4.35
C HIS A 365 10.08 -0.26 -5.09
N VAL A 366 10.84 0.19 -6.11
CA VAL A 366 10.47 1.33 -6.96
C VAL A 366 10.41 0.86 -8.41
N THR A 367 9.25 1.05 -9.02
CA THR A 367 9.03 0.67 -10.42
C THR A 367 8.10 1.64 -11.14
N ASN A 368 8.38 1.89 -12.40
CA ASN A 368 7.55 2.69 -13.32
C ASN A 368 7.23 4.12 -12.80
N THR A 369 8.08 4.71 -11.97
CA THR A 369 7.86 6.04 -11.37
C THR A 369 9.16 6.75 -11.01
N ASN A 370 9.07 8.03 -10.66
CA ASN A 370 10.10 8.76 -9.95
C ASN A 370 9.77 8.76 -8.46
N ALA A 371 10.68 8.29 -7.62
CA ALA A 371 10.45 8.17 -6.18
C ALA A 371 11.50 8.94 -5.37
N VAL A 372 11.07 9.56 -4.26
CA VAL A 372 11.95 10.10 -3.23
C VAL A 372 11.65 9.39 -1.92
N ILE A 373 12.66 8.74 -1.35
CA ILE A 373 12.60 8.02 -0.08
C ILE A 373 13.46 8.79 0.93
N ASN A 374 12.86 9.26 2.01
CA ASN A 374 13.55 9.97 3.08
C ASN A 374 13.47 9.16 4.38
N LEU A 375 14.62 8.81 4.94
CA LEU A 375 14.70 8.01 6.16
C LEU A 375 15.55 8.71 7.21
N SER A 376 15.03 8.82 8.44
CA SER A 376 15.77 9.40 9.55
C SER A 376 15.48 8.66 10.86
N GLY A 377 16.49 8.01 11.44
CA GLY A 377 16.40 7.33 12.74
C GLY A 377 15.40 6.18 12.81
N VAL A 378 15.13 5.52 11.68
CA VAL A 378 14.21 4.38 11.58
C VAL A 378 14.95 3.09 11.90
N GLU A 379 14.39 2.25 12.78
CA GLU A 379 14.89 0.90 13.00
C GLU A 379 14.38 -0.03 11.90
N ILE A 380 15.22 -0.30 10.88
CA ILE A 380 14.86 -1.20 9.77
C ILE A 380 15.30 -2.62 10.11
N ARG A 381 14.36 -3.58 10.02
CA ARG A 381 14.58 -5.01 10.17
C ARG A 381 14.15 -5.72 8.90
N ASN A 382 15.11 -6.28 8.18
CA ASN A 382 14.84 -7.16 7.05
C ASN A 382 14.99 -8.62 7.51
N GLU A 383 13.89 -9.36 7.53
CA GLU A 383 13.87 -10.80 7.92
C GLU A 383 13.93 -11.72 6.70
N ASP A 384 13.90 -11.16 5.47
CA ASP A 384 14.01 -11.94 4.24
C ASP A 384 15.45 -12.38 3.97
N ALA A 385 15.59 -13.63 3.56
CA ALA A 385 16.91 -14.23 3.31
C ALA A 385 17.66 -13.62 2.12
N SER A 386 16.98 -12.92 1.20
CA SER A 386 17.62 -12.20 0.08
C SER A 386 18.35 -10.94 0.54
N ASP A 387 18.01 -10.42 1.70
CA ASP A 387 18.58 -9.23 2.32
C ASP A 387 18.60 -8.01 1.37
N VAL A 388 17.52 -7.82 0.60
CA VAL A 388 17.38 -6.67 -0.30
C VAL A 388 16.75 -5.50 0.42
N LEU A 389 17.53 -4.42 0.56
CA LEU A 389 17.06 -3.16 1.14
C LEU A 389 16.21 -2.38 0.14
N LEU A 390 16.67 -2.21 -1.08
CA LEU A 390 16.01 -1.43 -2.12
C LEU A 390 16.18 -2.08 -3.47
N SER A 391 15.12 -2.18 -4.24
CA SER A 391 15.19 -2.47 -5.67
C SER A 391 14.56 -1.35 -6.49
N VAL A 392 15.27 -0.91 -7.54
CA VAL A 392 14.83 0.08 -8.52
C VAL A 392 14.95 -0.59 -9.89
N CYS A 393 13.86 -1.13 -10.40
CA CYS A 393 13.92 -1.94 -11.62
C CYS A 393 12.56 -2.08 -12.30
N ASP A 394 12.58 -2.60 -13.51
CA ASP A 394 11.37 -2.95 -14.24
C ASP A 394 10.59 -4.05 -13.51
N ASP A 395 9.28 -3.91 -13.51
CA ASP A 395 8.33 -4.89 -13.01
C ASP A 395 7.16 -5.02 -14.01
N GLY A 396 6.02 -5.51 -13.56
CA GLY A 396 4.83 -5.76 -14.40
C GLY A 396 4.14 -4.51 -14.96
N TRP A 397 4.63 -3.31 -14.68
CA TRP A 397 4.16 -2.05 -15.23
C TRP A 397 5.20 -1.46 -16.19
N ASN A 398 4.73 -0.80 -17.26
CA ASN A 398 5.60 -0.28 -18.32
C ASN A 398 5.41 1.24 -18.47
N GLY A 399 6.49 1.97 -18.74
CA GLY A 399 6.44 3.25 -19.42
C GLY A 399 7.19 4.43 -18.83
N ALA A 400 7.17 4.72 -17.53
CA ALA A 400 7.71 5.98 -16.99
C ALA A 400 9.21 5.92 -16.61
N GLY A 401 9.81 4.74 -16.63
CA GLY A 401 11.16 4.50 -16.11
C GLY A 401 11.15 4.26 -14.60
N ASN A 402 12.32 3.93 -14.06
CA ASN A 402 12.48 3.59 -12.66
C ASN A 402 13.57 4.51 -12.10
N VAL A 403 13.18 5.56 -11.40
CA VAL A 403 14.08 6.57 -10.85
C VAL A 403 13.85 6.68 -9.35
N ALA A 404 14.91 6.56 -8.56
CA ALA A 404 14.80 6.73 -7.11
C ALA A 404 15.85 7.70 -6.58
N THR A 405 15.48 8.43 -5.55
CA THR A 405 16.40 9.13 -4.65
C THR A 405 16.19 8.57 -3.25
N LEU A 406 17.24 8.02 -2.64
CA LEU A 406 17.23 7.58 -1.25
C LEU A 406 18.10 8.54 -0.42
N ASN A 407 17.46 9.27 0.47
CA ASN A 407 18.08 10.16 1.44
C ASN A 407 18.10 9.49 2.82
N ALA A 408 19.27 9.21 3.33
CA ALA A 408 19.51 8.69 4.67
C ALA A 408 20.11 9.81 5.54
N ASP A 409 19.39 10.23 6.56
CA ASP A 409 19.78 11.31 7.47
C ASP A 409 19.91 10.78 8.91
N GLY A 410 21.13 10.60 9.39
CA GLY A 410 21.38 9.93 10.67
C GLY A 410 20.81 8.51 10.73
N GLN A 411 20.82 7.81 9.58
CA GLN A 411 20.12 6.55 9.38
C GLN A 411 21.09 5.38 9.21
N ALA A 412 20.82 4.28 9.89
CA ALA A 412 21.50 3.01 9.65
C ALA A 412 20.74 2.22 8.57
N LEU A 413 21.47 1.83 7.51
CA LEU A 413 20.99 1.03 6.41
C LEU A 413 21.76 -0.28 6.32
N SER A 414 21.08 -1.39 6.07
CA SER A 414 21.70 -2.71 5.85
C SER A 414 20.99 -3.45 4.72
N GLY A 415 21.76 -4.14 3.89
CA GLY A 415 21.26 -4.99 2.82
C GLY A 415 21.72 -4.57 1.43
N THR A 416 21.32 -5.35 0.45
CA THR A 416 21.66 -5.14 -0.97
C THR A 416 20.77 -4.08 -1.59
N ILE A 417 21.37 -3.20 -2.39
CA ILE A 417 20.67 -2.25 -3.25
C ILE A 417 20.76 -2.75 -4.68
N LEU A 418 19.60 -2.99 -5.30
CA LEU A 418 19.48 -3.50 -6.65
C LEU A 418 19.01 -2.38 -7.59
N VAL A 419 19.78 -2.09 -8.64
CA VAL A 419 19.42 -1.06 -9.64
C VAL A 419 19.53 -1.66 -11.03
N GLY A 420 18.40 -1.87 -11.69
CA GLY A 420 18.35 -2.49 -13.02
C GLY A 420 18.93 -1.58 -14.12
N SER A 421 19.31 -2.17 -15.24
CA SER A 421 20.00 -1.51 -16.34
C SER A 421 19.26 -0.29 -16.91
N ASN A 422 17.91 -0.27 -16.84
CA ASN A 422 17.07 0.84 -17.31
C ASN A 422 16.64 1.78 -16.17
N SER A 423 17.36 1.74 -15.06
CA SER A 423 16.97 2.43 -13.82
C SER A 423 18.04 3.36 -13.35
N SER A 424 17.67 4.30 -12.46
CA SER A 424 18.63 5.19 -11.83
C SER A 424 18.35 5.39 -10.34
N LEU A 425 19.42 5.51 -9.57
CA LEU A 425 19.40 5.78 -8.14
C LEU A 425 20.36 6.90 -7.78
N THR A 426 19.87 7.89 -7.04
CA THR A 426 20.70 8.83 -6.28
C THR A 426 20.66 8.41 -4.81
N LEU A 427 21.80 8.05 -4.24
CA LEU A 427 21.93 7.62 -2.84
C LEU A 427 22.72 8.68 -2.06
N ASN A 428 22.08 9.29 -1.07
CA ASN A 428 22.68 10.30 -0.21
C ASN A 428 22.77 9.78 1.23
N LEU A 429 23.99 9.61 1.74
CA LEU A 429 24.29 9.25 3.13
C LEU A 429 24.80 10.47 3.87
N MET A 430 24.02 10.96 4.84
CA MET A 430 24.24 12.24 5.51
C MET A 430 24.15 12.13 7.02
N ASN A 431 24.81 13.06 7.71
CA ASN A 431 24.65 13.27 9.16
C ASN A 431 24.95 12.03 10.04
N GLY A 432 26.00 11.30 9.68
CA GLY A 432 26.42 10.10 10.41
C GLY A 432 25.66 8.83 10.01
N SER A 433 25.04 8.83 8.85
CA SER A 433 24.40 7.64 8.29
C SER A 433 25.40 6.53 8.01
N THR A 434 24.94 5.29 8.14
CA THR A 434 25.76 4.12 7.85
C THR A 434 25.08 3.23 6.83
N LEU A 435 25.83 2.70 5.87
CA LEU A 435 25.37 1.64 4.97
C LEU A 435 26.27 0.42 5.14
N THR A 436 25.67 -0.73 5.43
CA THR A 436 26.33 -2.03 5.36
C THR A 436 25.68 -2.80 4.22
N GLY A 437 26.33 -2.86 3.06
CA GLY A 437 25.70 -3.44 1.88
C GLY A 437 26.49 -3.26 0.60
N THR A 438 25.90 -3.75 -0.47
CA THR A 438 26.47 -3.69 -1.82
C THR A 438 25.44 -3.11 -2.81
N VAL A 439 25.90 -2.56 -3.93
CA VAL A 439 25.07 -2.16 -5.07
C VAL A 439 25.32 -3.12 -6.22
N SER A 440 24.26 -3.68 -6.78
CA SER A 440 24.31 -4.66 -7.86
C SER A 440 23.23 -4.40 -8.90
N GLY A 441 23.45 -4.85 -10.12
CA GLY A 441 22.46 -4.87 -11.20
C GLY A 441 21.95 -6.27 -11.55
N GLU A 442 22.38 -7.29 -10.81
CA GLU A 442 21.90 -8.66 -11.01
C GLU A 442 20.56 -8.85 -10.28
N ILE A 443 19.47 -8.88 -11.04
CA ILE A 443 18.12 -8.88 -10.49
C ILE A 443 17.33 -10.06 -11.05
N VAL A 444 16.79 -10.86 -10.13
CA VAL A 444 15.87 -11.95 -10.43
C VAL A 444 14.59 -11.73 -9.63
N ASN A 445 13.44 -11.81 -10.29
CA ASN A 445 12.16 -11.60 -9.63
C ASN A 445 11.68 -12.85 -8.86
N ALA A 446 10.60 -12.71 -8.10
CA ALA A 446 10.01 -13.80 -7.30
C ALA A 446 9.49 -14.98 -8.14
N LYS A 447 9.37 -14.82 -9.47
CA LYS A 447 9.00 -15.89 -10.42
C LYS A 447 10.23 -16.59 -11.01
N GLY A 448 11.46 -16.21 -10.59
CA GLY A 448 12.72 -16.77 -11.10
C GLY A 448 13.15 -16.24 -12.47
N ALA A 449 12.54 -15.17 -12.97
CA ALA A 449 12.95 -14.56 -14.23
C ALA A 449 14.03 -13.50 -13.99
N THR A 450 15.07 -13.48 -14.82
CA THR A 450 16.08 -12.43 -14.84
C THR A 450 15.47 -11.13 -15.36
N VAL A 451 15.52 -10.08 -14.54
CA VAL A 451 15.04 -8.73 -14.87
C VAL A 451 16.20 -7.87 -15.38
N SER A 452 17.38 -8.01 -14.78
CA SER A 452 18.58 -7.28 -15.18
C SER A 452 19.83 -8.10 -14.86
N THR A 453 20.92 -7.83 -15.57
CA THR A 453 22.26 -8.43 -15.36
C THR A 453 23.35 -7.38 -15.14
N GLU A 454 23.01 -6.10 -15.32
CA GLU A 454 23.95 -4.98 -15.21
C GLU A 454 23.33 -3.87 -14.35
N ALA A 455 24.15 -3.17 -13.60
CA ALA A 455 23.73 -2.02 -12.83
C ALA A 455 23.35 -0.86 -13.77
N GLY A 456 22.27 -0.18 -13.45
CA GLY A 456 21.87 1.08 -14.06
C GLY A 456 22.74 2.24 -13.59
N THR A 457 22.22 3.46 -13.70
CA THR A 457 22.91 4.65 -13.21
C THR A 457 22.78 4.75 -11.69
N VAL A 458 23.92 4.79 -10.99
CA VAL A 458 23.94 4.92 -9.53
C VAL A 458 24.91 6.03 -9.13
N ASP A 459 24.38 7.09 -8.55
CA ASP A 459 25.15 8.22 -8.04
C ASP A 459 25.12 8.20 -6.51
N VAL A 460 26.31 8.11 -5.89
CA VAL A 460 26.43 8.03 -4.43
C VAL A 460 27.12 9.25 -3.87
N THR A 461 26.51 9.88 -2.88
CA THR A 461 27.10 10.92 -2.04
C THR A 461 27.27 10.42 -0.62
N LEU A 462 28.48 10.47 -0.10
CA LEU A 462 28.84 10.11 1.27
C LEU A 462 29.43 11.35 1.93
N ASP A 463 28.75 11.91 2.92
CA ASP A 463 29.29 13.06 3.64
C ASP A 463 30.46 12.67 4.56
N SER A 464 31.14 13.66 5.14
CA SER A 464 32.33 13.41 5.96
C SER A 464 32.07 12.68 7.29
N THR A 465 30.82 12.53 7.67
CA THR A 465 30.42 11.90 8.94
C THR A 465 29.82 10.52 8.77
N SER A 466 29.43 10.19 7.54
CA SER A 466 28.76 8.93 7.18
C SER A 466 29.78 7.87 6.73
N THR A 467 29.40 6.60 6.82
CA THR A 467 30.27 5.47 6.47
C THR A 467 29.58 4.43 5.62
N TRP A 468 30.37 3.72 4.79
CA TRP A 468 29.90 2.63 3.97
C TRP A 468 30.78 1.38 4.16
N SER A 469 30.17 0.26 4.56
CA SER A 469 30.83 -1.05 4.73
C SER A 469 30.36 -1.97 3.61
N LEU A 470 31.26 -2.33 2.69
CA LEU A 470 30.93 -3.21 1.57
C LEU A 470 30.74 -4.65 2.02
N THR A 471 29.72 -5.31 1.45
CA THR A 471 29.44 -6.74 1.65
C THR A 471 29.62 -7.57 0.37
N GLY A 472 29.97 -6.91 -0.74
CA GLY A 472 30.22 -7.48 -2.05
C GLY A 472 30.88 -6.47 -2.97
N ASP A 473 31.36 -6.91 -4.13
CA ASP A 473 31.82 -6.01 -5.18
C ASP A 473 30.65 -5.10 -5.60
N THR A 474 30.92 -3.81 -5.69
CA THR A 474 29.92 -2.77 -5.76
C THR A 474 30.16 -1.90 -6.98
N TYR A 475 29.10 -1.62 -7.73
CA TYR A 475 29.16 -0.91 -9.01
C TYR A 475 28.32 0.37 -8.95
N VAL A 476 28.97 1.52 -9.13
CA VAL A 476 28.30 2.83 -9.17
C VAL A 476 28.79 3.66 -10.35
N SER A 477 27.96 4.56 -10.84
CA SER A 477 28.30 5.47 -11.96
C SER A 477 29.15 6.63 -11.47
N SER A 478 28.84 7.15 -10.29
CA SER A 478 29.65 8.21 -9.65
C SER A 478 29.69 8.05 -8.14
N PHE A 479 30.77 8.50 -7.53
CA PHE A 479 30.96 8.56 -6.09
C PHE A 479 31.52 9.92 -5.68
N SER A 480 30.86 10.57 -4.73
CA SER A 480 31.29 11.83 -4.12
C SER A 480 31.42 11.62 -2.61
N GLY A 481 32.65 11.63 -2.11
CA GLY A 481 32.97 11.44 -0.69
C GLY A 481 34.43 11.09 -0.47
N ASP A 482 34.81 10.86 0.78
CA ASP A 482 36.16 10.38 1.13
C ASP A 482 36.17 8.86 1.20
N THR A 483 37.03 8.20 0.42
CA THR A 483 37.17 6.74 0.44
C THR A 483 37.68 6.20 1.78
N ALA A 484 38.28 7.05 2.63
CA ALA A 484 38.64 6.70 4.01
C ALA A 484 37.40 6.35 4.87
N ASN A 485 36.20 6.80 4.47
CA ASN A 485 34.95 6.45 5.12
C ASN A 485 34.30 5.16 4.57
N ILE A 486 35.01 4.44 3.68
CA ILE A 486 34.58 3.15 3.13
C ILE A 486 35.39 2.01 3.75
N SER A 487 34.69 1.05 4.34
CA SER A 487 35.29 -0.24 4.74
C SER A 487 35.12 -1.23 3.58
N PHE A 488 36.18 -1.48 2.84
CA PHE A 488 36.13 -2.35 1.66
C PHE A 488 35.96 -3.84 1.98
N ASN A 489 36.42 -4.31 3.12
CA ASN A 489 36.27 -5.70 3.62
C ASN A 489 36.77 -6.80 2.63
N GLY A 490 37.71 -6.45 1.76
CA GLY A 490 38.22 -7.33 0.71
C GLY A 490 37.46 -7.32 -0.61
N TYR A 491 36.43 -6.49 -0.70
CA TYR A 491 35.64 -6.23 -1.92
C TYR A 491 36.14 -5.00 -2.64
N THR A 492 35.63 -4.76 -3.83
CA THR A 492 36.02 -3.65 -4.70
C THR A 492 34.84 -2.73 -4.96
N LEU A 493 35.06 -1.43 -4.81
CA LEU A 493 34.14 -0.40 -5.35
C LEU A 493 34.58 -0.07 -6.78
N TYR A 494 33.69 -0.25 -7.73
CA TYR A 494 33.88 0.18 -9.11
C TYR A 494 33.09 1.47 -9.34
N VAL A 495 33.79 2.53 -9.78
CA VAL A 495 33.20 3.82 -10.16
C VAL A 495 33.42 4.02 -11.64
N ASP A 496 32.35 4.10 -12.42
CA ASP A 496 32.39 4.15 -13.89
C ASP A 496 33.30 3.05 -14.49
N GLY A 497 33.17 1.82 -13.94
CA GLY A 497 33.96 0.65 -14.32
C GLY A 497 35.41 0.63 -13.85
N ALA A 498 35.91 1.71 -13.23
CA ALA A 498 37.27 1.75 -12.67
C ALA A 498 37.28 1.32 -11.20
N ALA A 499 38.18 0.38 -10.87
CA ALA A 499 38.33 -0.07 -9.48
C ALA A 499 38.91 1.06 -8.60
N VAL A 500 38.24 1.33 -7.51
CA VAL A 500 38.68 2.22 -6.42
C VAL A 500 39.08 1.34 -5.24
N ASN A 501 40.36 1.31 -4.95
CA ASN A 501 40.91 0.56 -3.82
C ASN A 501 41.48 1.56 -2.80
N PRO A 502 41.60 1.17 -1.51
CA PRO A 502 42.18 2.03 -0.48
C PRO A 502 43.63 2.41 -0.77
#